data_9518ba19d244c09091537456c2b8aa40
#
_entry.id   9518ba19d244c09091537456c2b8aa40
#
_cell.length_a   1.000
_cell.length_b   1.000
_cell.length_c   1.000
_cell.angle_alpha   90.00
_cell.angle_beta   90.00
_cell.angle_gamma   90.00
#
_symmetry.space_group_name_H-M   'P 1'
#
loop_
_entity.id
_entity.type
_entity.pdbx_description
1 polymer ?
#
loop_
_entity_poly.entity_id
_entity_poly.type
_entity_poly.pdbx_seq_one_letter_code
_entity_poly.pdbx_strand_id
1 'polypeptide(L)'
;MIKDIKNVLNLIKMKNSEDVRTNKDWDLSDKYSSIIEELLPKQLENLSNNKDLLTTGSVGKGNYSMVPWVTTFNTNITKSTQKGYYIVYLFHPEGKGVYLSLNQGWSEIKEKTFGVKKAKEKSLALSKYLASYLDDNNFEVGRFYYSNNKDSKYDKSDLPSGYAHGSIIYKYYDFETEVYTEDMMISDYKEMIKLLNGLVNKININEYNALLLNNNEIVTIIETKELNE
;
A
#
# COMPACT_ATOMS: atom_id res chain seq x y z
N MET A 1 -9.47 -13.75 8.47
CA MET A 1 -8.69 -12.57 8.08
C MET A 1 -8.26 -11.72 9.27
N ILE A 2 -9.17 -11.08 10.01
CA ILE A 2 -8.80 -10.16 11.11
C ILE A 2 -7.96 -10.83 12.20
N LYS A 3 -8.24 -12.10 12.54
CA LYS A 3 -7.44 -12.87 13.50
C LYS A 3 -5.98 -13.00 13.04
N ASP A 4 -5.78 -13.24 11.75
CA ASP A 4 -4.43 -13.42 11.20
C ASP A 4 -3.69 -12.09 11.07
N ILE A 5 -4.39 -11.00 10.74
CA ILE A 5 -3.84 -9.63 10.83
C ILE A 5 -3.36 -9.34 12.26
N LYS A 6 -4.19 -9.58 13.29
CA LYS A 6 -3.80 -9.41 14.70
C LYS A 6 -2.61 -10.28 15.09
N ASN A 7 -2.55 -11.52 14.58
CA ASN A 7 -1.40 -12.39 14.78
C ASN A 7 -0.11 -11.79 14.20
N VAL A 8 -0.18 -11.25 12.97
CA VAL A 8 0.97 -10.57 12.34
C VAL A 8 1.42 -9.37 13.17
N LEU A 9 0.49 -8.52 13.62
CA LEU A 9 0.82 -7.36 14.45
C LEU A 9 1.54 -7.74 15.74
N ASN A 10 1.07 -8.81 16.41
CA ASN A 10 1.74 -9.34 17.61
C ASN A 10 3.14 -9.89 17.29
N LEU A 11 3.29 -10.63 16.17
CA LEU A 11 4.60 -11.14 15.73
C LEU A 11 5.57 -10.01 15.39
N ILE A 12 5.09 -8.89 14.80
CA ILE A 12 5.92 -7.69 14.59
C ILE A 12 6.39 -7.11 15.92
N LYS A 13 5.53 -7.02 16.94
CA LYS A 13 5.90 -6.52 18.27
C LYS A 13 6.96 -7.44 18.92
N MET A 14 6.78 -8.75 18.86
CA MET A 14 7.75 -9.73 19.36
C MET A 14 9.09 -9.61 18.62
N LYS A 15 9.07 -9.64 17.30
CA LYS A 15 10.25 -9.47 16.45
C LYS A 15 11.05 -8.20 16.81
N ASN A 16 10.35 -7.10 17.04
CA ASN A 16 10.99 -5.82 17.40
C ASN A 16 11.55 -5.84 18.82
N SER A 17 10.88 -6.50 19.79
CA SER A 17 11.39 -6.61 21.17
C SER A 17 12.63 -7.49 21.28
N GLU A 18 12.79 -8.46 20.39
CA GLU A 18 13.92 -9.37 20.33
C GLU A 18 15.05 -8.86 19.37
N ASP A 19 14.89 -7.66 18.77
CA ASP A 19 15.79 -7.08 17.74
C ASP A 19 16.10 -8.04 16.58
N VAL A 20 15.15 -8.88 16.20
CA VAL A 20 15.31 -9.85 15.12
C VAL A 20 15.35 -9.16 13.77
N ARG A 21 16.42 -9.37 12.99
CA ARG A 21 16.64 -8.72 11.68
C ARG A 21 16.54 -9.67 10.51
N THR A 22 16.83 -10.95 10.73
CA THR A 22 16.82 -11.96 9.68
C THR A 22 15.87 -13.11 10.00
N ASN A 23 15.38 -13.77 8.97
CA ASN A 23 14.49 -14.94 9.12
C ASN A 23 15.21 -16.21 9.59
N LYS A 24 16.56 -16.22 9.61
CA LYS A 24 17.35 -17.40 9.99
C LYS A 24 17.45 -17.60 11.51
N ASP A 25 17.27 -16.54 12.27
CA ASP A 25 17.60 -16.51 13.69
C ASP A 25 16.35 -16.35 14.58
N TRP A 26 15.17 -16.68 14.06
CA TRP A 26 13.91 -16.51 14.78
C TRP A 26 13.01 -17.74 14.68
N ASP A 27 12.69 -18.35 15.81
CA ASP A 27 11.86 -19.56 15.90
C ASP A 27 10.43 -19.38 15.34
N LEU A 28 9.93 -18.13 15.31
CA LEU A 28 8.60 -17.80 14.78
C LEU A 28 8.63 -17.39 13.30
N SER A 29 9.78 -17.50 12.62
CA SER A 29 9.97 -17.09 11.23
C SER A 29 8.98 -17.76 10.28
N ASP A 30 8.84 -19.07 10.36
CA ASP A 30 7.94 -19.84 9.48
C ASP A 30 6.48 -19.44 9.69
N LYS A 31 6.06 -19.25 10.93
CA LYS A 31 4.71 -18.80 11.27
C LYS A 31 4.44 -17.38 10.72
N TYR A 32 5.41 -16.49 10.87
CA TYR A 32 5.30 -15.11 10.40
C TYR A 32 5.19 -15.04 8.88
N SER A 33 6.08 -15.76 8.19
CA SER A 33 6.10 -15.83 6.73
C SER A 33 4.84 -16.49 6.18
N SER A 34 4.43 -17.65 6.72
CA SER A 34 3.27 -18.37 6.20
C SER A 34 1.96 -17.57 6.33
N ILE A 35 1.79 -16.77 7.39
CA ILE A 35 0.60 -15.93 7.51
C ILE A 35 0.59 -14.83 6.43
N ILE A 36 1.72 -14.16 6.20
CA ILE A 36 1.79 -13.02 5.28
C ILE A 36 1.89 -13.47 3.83
N GLU A 37 2.67 -14.52 3.54
CA GLU A 37 3.01 -14.91 2.17
C GLU A 37 2.07 -15.98 1.59
N GLU A 38 1.28 -16.67 2.43
CA GLU A 38 0.38 -17.74 2.00
C GLU A 38 -1.06 -17.55 2.49
N LEU A 39 -1.28 -17.44 3.81
CA LEU A 39 -2.62 -17.51 4.39
C LEU A 39 -3.46 -16.28 4.08
N LEU A 40 -2.95 -15.08 4.33
CA LEU A 40 -3.66 -13.83 4.01
C LEU A 40 -3.88 -13.65 2.51
N PRO A 41 -2.88 -13.88 1.62
CA PRO A 41 -3.11 -13.88 0.18
C PRO A 41 -4.25 -14.78 -0.25
N LYS A 42 -4.28 -16.04 0.19
CA LYS A 42 -5.35 -16.99 -0.14
C LYS A 42 -6.73 -16.54 0.35
N GLN A 43 -6.80 -15.94 1.55
CA GLN A 43 -8.08 -15.40 2.06
C GLN A 43 -8.58 -14.24 1.19
N LEU A 44 -7.70 -13.31 0.80
CA LEU A 44 -8.05 -12.17 -0.05
C LEU A 44 -8.41 -12.59 -1.47
N GLU A 45 -7.74 -13.58 -2.04
CA GLU A 45 -8.11 -14.18 -3.34
C GLU A 45 -9.53 -14.78 -3.30
N ASN A 46 -9.85 -15.54 -2.25
CA ASN A 46 -11.20 -16.10 -2.08
C ASN A 46 -12.28 -15.00 -1.94
N LEU A 47 -11.96 -13.88 -1.32
CA LEU A 47 -12.88 -12.75 -1.17
C LEU A 47 -13.09 -11.98 -2.48
N SER A 48 -12.06 -11.87 -3.31
CA SER A 48 -12.12 -11.18 -4.59
C SER A 48 -12.87 -11.97 -5.66
N ASN A 49 -12.70 -13.29 -5.65
CA ASN A 49 -13.24 -14.24 -6.63
C ASN A 49 -13.11 -13.74 -8.09
N ASN A 50 -11.97 -13.12 -8.41
CA ASN A 50 -11.71 -12.51 -9.71
C ASN A 50 -10.35 -13.00 -10.23
N LYS A 51 -10.34 -13.68 -11.38
CA LYS A 51 -9.15 -14.27 -12.03
C LYS A 51 -8.13 -13.24 -12.54
N ASP A 52 -8.56 -11.98 -12.73
CA ASP A 52 -7.66 -10.91 -13.16
C ASP A 52 -6.91 -10.29 -11.97
N LEU A 53 -7.24 -10.70 -10.74
CA LEU A 53 -6.56 -10.30 -9.53
C LEU A 53 -5.58 -11.37 -9.06
N LEU A 54 -4.39 -10.94 -8.68
CA LEU A 54 -3.33 -11.78 -8.14
C LEU A 54 -2.92 -11.21 -6.78
N THR A 55 -2.95 -12.05 -5.74
CA THR A 55 -2.57 -11.62 -4.38
C THR A 55 -1.28 -12.31 -3.95
N THR A 56 -0.36 -11.54 -3.40
CA THR A 56 0.91 -12.04 -2.85
C THR A 56 1.26 -11.27 -1.57
N GLY A 57 2.13 -11.87 -0.76
CA GLY A 57 2.66 -11.19 0.43
C GLY A 57 4.18 -11.22 0.48
N SER A 58 4.78 -10.42 1.36
CA SER A 58 6.20 -10.46 1.64
C SER A 58 6.55 -9.95 3.02
N VAL A 59 7.39 -10.70 3.70
CA VAL A 59 8.06 -10.30 4.96
C VAL A 59 9.43 -9.67 4.72
N GLY A 60 9.91 -9.66 3.47
CA GLY A 60 11.24 -9.25 3.04
C GLY A 60 12.05 -10.43 2.49
N LYS A 61 13.18 -10.14 1.83
CA LYS A 61 14.08 -11.16 1.26
C LYS A 61 15.39 -11.17 2.02
N GLY A 62 15.64 -12.25 2.78
CA GLY A 62 16.82 -12.39 3.63
C GLY A 62 16.70 -11.60 4.93
N ASN A 63 16.67 -10.27 4.84
CA ASN A 63 16.32 -9.40 5.97
C ASN A 63 14.82 -9.14 6.00
N TYR A 64 14.25 -9.03 7.19
CA TYR A 64 12.85 -8.64 7.35
C TYR A 64 12.62 -7.20 6.88
N SER A 65 11.53 -7.02 6.14
CA SER A 65 11.05 -5.68 5.79
C SER A 65 10.64 -4.90 7.04
N MET A 66 10.91 -3.60 7.08
CA MET A 66 10.35 -2.71 8.10
C MET A 66 8.83 -2.66 8.02
N VAL A 67 8.29 -2.73 6.82
CA VAL A 67 6.85 -2.71 6.52
C VAL A 67 6.53 -3.94 5.70
N PRO A 68 6.19 -5.08 6.34
CA PRO A 68 5.70 -6.25 5.62
C PRO A 68 4.34 -5.93 5.01
N TRP A 69 3.99 -6.64 3.94
CA TRP A 69 2.82 -6.32 3.17
C TRP A 69 2.14 -7.53 2.54
N VAL A 70 0.84 -7.37 2.25
CA VAL A 70 0.06 -8.26 1.36
C VAL A 70 -0.58 -7.39 0.29
N THR A 71 -0.36 -7.71 -0.98
CA THR A 71 -0.81 -6.90 -2.12
C THR A 71 -1.72 -7.68 -3.04
N THR A 72 -2.72 -6.99 -3.61
CA THR A 72 -3.59 -7.50 -4.67
C THR A 72 -3.41 -6.65 -5.92
N PHE A 73 -2.87 -7.27 -6.95
CA PHE A 73 -2.67 -6.68 -8.27
C PHE A 73 -3.86 -6.90 -9.17
N ASN A 74 -4.22 -5.91 -9.99
CA ASN A 74 -4.89 -6.20 -11.25
C ASN A 74 -3.81 -6.53 -12.30
N THR A 75 -3.86 -7.74 -12.87
CA THR A 75 -2.80 -8.26 -13.75
C THR A 75 -2.69 -7.53 -15.08
N ASN A 76 -3.70 -6.73 -15.46
CA ASN A 76 -3.65 -5.84 -16.62
C ASN A 76 -2.83 -4.57 -16.34
N ILE A 77 -2.61 -4.22 -15.07
CA ILE A 77 -1.79 -3.08 -14.66
C ILE A 77 -0.39 -3.52 -14.28
N THR A 78 -0.28 -4.46 -13.34
CA THR A 78 1.03 -4.90 -12.85
C THR A 78 0.95 -6.26 -12.14
N LYS A 79 2.11 -6.91 -11.97
CA LYS A 79 2.34 -8.05 -11.07
C LYS A 79 3.50 -7.78 -10.11
N SER A 80 3.83 -6.50 -9.89
CA SER A 80 4.99 -6.09 -9.10
C SER A 80 4.66 -4.87 -8.25
N THR A 81 5.08 -4.87 -6.99
CA THR A 81 4.99 -3.72 -6.09
C THR A 81 5.94 -2.57 -6.46
N GLN A 82 6.83 -2.77 -7.43
CA GLN A 82 7.80 -1.77 -7.85
C GLN A 82 7.24 -0.78 -8.86
N LYS A 83 6.15 -1.14 -9.58
CA LYS A 83 5.60 -0.35 -10.69
C LYS A 83 4.08 -0.45 -10.78
N GLY A 84 3.48 0.50 -11.52
CA GLY A 84 2.05 0.58 -11.70
C GLY A 84 1.33 0.97 -10.40
N TYR A 85 0.07 0.57 -10.28
CA TYR A 85 -0.73 0.78 -9.07
C TYR A 85 -1.52 -0.48 -8.69
N TYR A 86 -1.80 -0.65 -7.38
CA TYR A 86 -2.32 -1.89 -6.80
C TYR A 86 -2.91 -1.64 -5.42
N ILE A 87 -3.71 -2.59 -4.91
CA ILE A 87 -4.16 -2.60 -3.51
C ILE A 87 -3.08 -3.22 -2.64
N VAL A 88 -2.86 -2.69 -1.43
CA VAL A 88 -1.92 -3.27 -0.48
C VAL A 88 -2.39 -3.10 0.96
N TYR A 89 -2.21 -4.14 1.76
CA TYR A 89 -2.16 -4.07 3.22
C TYR A 89 -0.71 -3.87 3.64
N LEU A 90 -0.42 -2.72 4.26
CA LEU A 90 0.89 -2.36 4.79
C LEU A 90 0.84 -2.46 6.32
N PHE A 91 1.54 -3.41 6.90
CA PHE A 91 1.56 -3.57 8.35
C PHE A 91 2.41 -2.48 9.00
N HIS A 92 1.85 -1.84 10.03
CA HIS A 92 2.57 -0.81 10.77
C HIS A 92 3.86 -1.38 11.36
N PRO A 93 5.01 -0.72 11.17
CA PRO A 93 6.33 -1.26 11.56
C PRO A 93 6.48 -1.53 13.06
N GLU A 94 5.64 -0.94 13.90
CA GLU A 94 5.59 -1.17 15.34
C GLU A 94 4.47 -2.14 15.76
N GLY A 95 3.75 -2.75 14.81
CA GLY A 95 2.67 -3.68 15.10
C GLY A 95 1.41 -3.05 15.69
N LYS A 96 1.19 -1.74 15.50
CA LYS A 96 0.03 -1.01 16.04
C LYS A 96 -1.24 -1.21 15.22
N GLY A 97 -1.08 -1.40 13.92
CA GLY A 97 -2.21 -1.48 13.01
C GLY A 97 -1.80 -1.84 11.58
N VAL A 98 -2.72 -1.66 10.65
CA VAL A 98 -2.49 -1.95 9.24
C VAL A 98 -3.19 -0.90 8.36
N TYR A 99 -2.51 -0.47 7.30
CA TYR A 99 -3.07 0.38 6.26
C TYR A 99 -3.61 -0.49 5.14
N LEU A 100 -4.87 -0.31 4.75
CA LEU A 100 -5.39 -0.74 3.45
C LEU A 100 -5.27 0.45 2.51
N SER A 101 -4.50 0.32 1.43
CA SER A 101 -4.24 1.42 0.50
C SER A 101 -4.33 0.98 -0.96
N LEU A 102 -4.89 1.83 -1.81
CA LEU A 102 -4.62 1.82 -3.24
C LEU A 102 -3.33 2.61 -3.43
N ASN A 103 -2.27 1.95 -3.91
CA ASN A 103 -0.91 2.47 -3.84
C ASN A 103 -0.20 2.38 -5.20
N GLN A 104 0.90 3.12 -5.35
CA GLN A 104 1.72 3.18 -6.55
C GLN A 104 3.10 2.55 -6.33
N GLY A 105 3.72 2.07 -7.40
CA GLY A 105 5.05 1.49 -7.40
C GLY A 105 6.14 2.54 -7.20
N TRP A 106 6.64 2.65 -5.96
CA TRP A 106 7.68 3.61 -5.57
C TRP A 106 8.99 3.52 -6.36
N SER A 107 9.46 2.30 -6.63
CA SER A 107 10.75 2.09 -7.29
C SER A 107 10.76 2.69 -8.71
N GLU A 108 9.69 2.48 -9.46
CA GLU A 108 9.55 3.02 -10.81
C GLU A 108 9.47 4.55 -10.80
N ILE A 109 8.69 5.14 -9.89
CA ILE A 109 8.60 6.59 -9.74
C ILE A 109 9.98 7.18 -9.44
N LYS A 110 10.70 6.59 -8.49
CA LYS A 110 12.04 7.03 -8.09
C LYS A 110 13.05 6.95 -9.24
N GLU A 111 13.04 5.87 -10.01
CA GLU A 111 13.91 5.68 -11.16
C GLU A 111 13.65 6.75 -12.24
N LYS A 112 12.38 7.00 -12.56
CA LYS A 112 11.99 7.93 -13.62
C LYS A 112 12.13 9.42 -13.25
N THR A 113 12.26 9.75 -11.96
CA THR A 113 12.32 11.16 -11.51
C THR A 113 13.71 11.65 -11.13
N PHE A 114 14.71 10.79 -11.14
CA PHE A 114 16.10 11.14 -10.83
C PHE A 114 16.28 11.83 -9.47
N GLY A 115 15.72 11.25 -8.41
CA GLY A 115 15.96 11.70 -7.05
C GLY A 115 14.76 11.56 -6.11
N VAL A 116 15.05 11.25 -4.84
CA VAL A 116 14.04 10.92 -3.83
C VAL A 116 13.06 12.07 -3.59
N LYS A 117 13.53 13.33 -3.54
CA LYS A 117 12.65 14.50 -3.34
C LYS A 117 11.66 14.65 -4.49
N LYS A 118 12.15 14.65 -5.73
CA LYS A 118 11.30 14.73 -6.93
C LYS A 118 10.36 13.54 -7.04
N ALA A 119 10.81 12.34 -6.65
CA ALA A 119 9.97 11.16 -6.62
C ALA A 119 8.79 11.31 -5.66
N LYS A 120 9.02 11.86 -4.46
CA LYS A 120 7.97 12.14 -3.48
C LYS A 120 6.95 13.15 -4.01
N GLU A 121 7.41 14.25 -4.58
CA GLU A 121 6.58 15.29 -5.19
C GLU A 121 5.74 14.70 -6.33
N LYS A 122 6.36 13.96 -7.25
CA LYS A 122 5.68 13.30 -8.36
C LYS A 122 4.64 12.28 -7.89
N SER A 123 5.00 11.47 -6.89
CA SER A 123 4.12 10.46 -6.33
C SER A 123 2.86 11.09 -5.72
N LEU A 124 3.00 12.19 -4.99
CA LEU A 124 1.87 12.93 -4.42
C LEU A 124 0.98 13.56 -5.50
N ALA A 125 1.59 14.16 -6.54
CA ALA A 125 0.84 14.72 -7.65
C ALA A 125 0.04 13.64 -8.40
N LEU A 126 0.66 12.49 -8.70
CA LEU A 126 -0.01 11.35 -9.28
C LEU A 126 -1.12 10.81 -8.38
N SER A 127 -0.89 10.70 -7.07
CA SER A 127 -1.92 10.25 -6.12
C SER A 127 -3.17 11.14 -6.18
N LYS A 128 -3.02 12.45 -6.15
CA LYS A 128 -4.13 13.39 -6.27
C LYS A 128 -4.84 13.24 -7.62
N TYR A 129 -4.08 13.17 -8.71
CA TYR A 129 -4.64 12.99 -10.05
C TYR A 129 -5.44 11.70 -10.17
N LEU A 130 -4.89 10.56 -9.72
CA LEU A 130 -5.58 9.27 -9.76
C LEU A 130 -6.79 9.24 -8.85
N ALA A 131 -6.71 9.85 -7.65
CA ALA A 131 -7.84 9.96 -6.74
C ALA A 131 -9.01 10.74 -7.35
N SER A 132 -8.76 11.73 -8.21
CA SER A 132 -9.83 12.49 -8.88
C SER A 132 -10.67 11.67 -9.87
N TYR A 133 -10.26 10.45 -10.20
CA TYR A 133 -11.03 9.50 -11.01
C TYR A 133 -11.82 8.50 -10.17
N LEU A 134 -11.64 8.50 -8.85
CA LEU A 134 -12.37 7.62 -7.93
C LEU A 134 -13.69 8.30 -7.55
N ASP A 135 -14.74 7.51 -7.49
CA ASP A 135 -16.03 7.97 -7.00
C ASP A 135 -15.94 8.25 -5.49
N ASP A 136 -16.90 8.98 -4.94
CA ASP A 136 -16.99 9.27 -3.50
C ASP A 136 -16.91 7.97 -2.68
N ASN A 137 -16.04 7.98 -1.68
CA ASN A 137 -15.72 6.80 -0.88
C ASN A 137 -15.29 7.20 0.54
N ASN A 138 -15.20 6.21 1.43
CA ASN A 138 -14.85 6.41 2.84
C ASN A 138 -13.36 6.28 3.13
N PHE A 139 -12.49 6.46 2.13
CA PHE A 139 -11.04 6.39 2.29
C PHE A 139 -10.42 7.78 2.33
N GLU A 140 -9.36 7.92 3.10
CA GLU A 140 -8.55 9.14 3.12
C GLU A 140 -7.73 9.25 1.84
N VAL A 141 -7.56 10.46 1.30
CA VAL A 141 -6.83 10.72 0.06
C VAL A 141 -5.39 11.10 0.32
N GLY A 142 -4.47 10.47 -0.41
CA GLY A 142 -3.07 10.85 -0.48
C GLY A 142 -2.18 10.21 0.58
N ARG A 143 -1.18 10.96 1.03
CA ARG A 143 -0.12 10.47 1.90
C ARG A 143 -0.59 10.20 3.33
N PHE A 144 -0.21 9.05 3.88
CA PHE A 144 -0.30 8.76 5.31
C PHE A 144 1.06 8.88 6.02
N TYR A 145 1.06 8.74 7.37
CA TYR A 145 2.25 8.78 8.20
C TYR A 145 2.25 7.61 9.18
N TYR A 146 3.40 6.95 9.37
CA TYR A 146 3.55 5.86 10.35
C TYR A 146 3.61 6.34 11.79
N SER A 147 3.71 7.64 12.04
CA SER A 147 3.80 8.24 13.36
C SER A 147 3.22 9.65 13.34
N ASN A 148 2.66 10.08 14.46
CA ASN A 148 2.29 11.48 14.68
C ASN A 148 3.50 12.42 14.60
N ASN A 149 4.70 11.90 14.89
CA ASN A 149 5.95 12.61 14.59
C ASN A 149 6.34 12.37 13.12
N LYS A 150 6.08 13.38 12.27
CA LYS A 150 6.39 13.36 10.82
C LYS A 150 7.89 13.17 10.52
N ASP A 151 8.75 13.25 11.52
CA ASP A 151 10.19 13.03 11.45
C ASP A 151 10.62 11.65 11.93
N SER A 152 9.70 10.70 12.03
CA SER A 152 10.00 9.33 12.45
C SER A 152 11.02 8.66 11.52
N LYS A 153 11.76 7.66 12.06
CA LYS A 153 12.70 6.87 11.26
C LYS A 153 12.03 6.21 10.04
N TYR A 154 10.74 5.88 10.14
CA TYR A 154 9.99 5.23 9.06
C TYR A 154 9.66 6.21 7.95
N ASP A 155 9.28 7.44 8.28
CA ASP A 155 8.99 8.50 7.31
C ASP A 155 10.24 9.03 6.61
N LYS A 156 11.44 8.80 7.20
CA LYS A 156 12.75 9.10 6.62
C LYS A 156 13.33 7.95 5.80
N SER A 157 12.95 6.71 6.07
CA SER A 157 13.43 5.53 5.37
C SER A 157 12.84 5.47 3.95
N ASP A 158 13.65 5.03 2.98
CA ASP A 158 13.30 5.07 1.54
C ASP A 158 12.01 4.31 1.22
N LEU A 159 11.95 3.01 1.50
CA LEU A 159 10.77 2.20 1.18
C LEU A 159 9.54 2.55 2.01
N PRO A 160 9.58 2.64 3.35
CA PRO A 160 8.42 3.03 4.14
C PRO A 160 7.86 4.39 3.71
N SER A 161 8.74 5.38 3.54
CA SER A 161 8.35 6.71 3.06
C SER A 161 7.79 6.67 1.63
N GLY A 162 8.34 5.81 0.78
CA GLY A 162 7.86 5.59 -0.58
C GLY A 162 6.43 5.03 -0.61
N TYR A 163 6.13 4.04 0.22
CA TYR A 163 4.77 3.51 0.36
C TYR A 163 3.79 4.58 0.84
N ALA A 164 4.18 5.38 1.83
CA ALA A 164 3.33 6.44 2.35
C ALA A 164 3.03 7.53 1.29
N HIS A 165 4.02 7.94 0.49
CA HIS A 165 3.83 8.92 -0.58
C HIS A 165 3.12 8.34 -1.81
N GLY A 166 3.24 7.02 -2.03
CA GLY A 166 2.57 6.31 -3.13
C GLY A 166 1.09 6.07 -2.92
N SER A 167 0.57 6.30 -1.72
CA SER A 167 -0.84 6.11 -1.42
C SER A 167 -1.71 7.07 -2.23
N ILE A 168 -2.67 6.51 -2.98
CA ILE A 168 -3.72 7.25 -3.71
C ILE A 168 -4.86 7.53 -2.74
N ILE A 169 -5.39 6.47 -2.15
CA ILE A 169 -6.37 6.48 -1.06
C ILE A 169 -5.99 5.41 -0.04
N TYR A 170 -6.39 5.60 1.22
CA TYR A 170 -6.11 4.63 2.27
C TYR A 170 -7.13 4.68 3.41
N LYS A 171 -7.12 3.62 4.23
CA LYS A 171 -7.74 3.54 5.54
C LYS A 171 -6.77 2.91 6.51
N TYR A 172 -6.60 3.51 7.68
CA TYR A 172 -5.79 2.96 8.75
C TYR A 172 -6.67 2.26 9.78
N TYR A 173 -6.33 1.03 10.12
CA TYR A 173 -6.94 0.27 11.20
C TYR A 173 -5.98 0.26 12.39
N ASP A 174 -6.26 1.11 13.38
CA ASP A 174 -5.50 1.18 14.63
C ASP A 174 -6.04 0.17 15.64
N PHE A 175 -5.39 -0.97 15.77
CA PHE A 175 -5.79 -2.03 16.69
C PHE A 175 -5.41 -1.78 18.15
N GLU A 176 -4.75 -0.67 18.47
CA GLU A 176 -4.47 -0.26 19.85
C GLU A 176 -5.60 0.58 20.43
N THR A 177 -6.29 1.37 19.61
CA THR A 177 -7.29 2.33 20.06
C THR A 177 -8.71 1.97 19.65
N GLU A 178 -8.90 1.12 18.62
CA GLU A 178 -10.20 0.83 18.06
C GLU A 178 -10.47 -0.67 17.91
N VAL A 179 -11.74 -1.03 17.88
CA VAL A 179 -12.22 -2.40 17.65
C VAL A 179 -12.85 -2.48 16.26
N TYR A 180 -12.28 -3.33 15.41
CA TYR A 180 -12.79 -3.60 14.08
C TYR A 180 -13.38 -5.01 14.01
N THR A 181 -14.43 -5.17 13.19
CA THR A 181 -14.99 -6.46 12.86
C THR A 181 -14.41 -6.99 11.54
N GLU A 182 -14.50 -8.30 11.36
CA GLU A 182 -14.07 -8.92 10.10
C GLU A 182 -14.91 -8.42 8.92
N ASP A 183 -16.22 -8.26 9.11
CA ASP A 183 -17.15 -7.78 8.07
C ASP A 183 -16.83 -6.35 7.62
N MET A 184 -16.41 -5.46 8.53
CA MET A 184 -15.95 -4.11 8.17
C MET A 184 -14.75 -4.16 7.26
N MET A 185 -13.72 -4.94 7.63
CA MET A 185 -12.50 -5.06 6.83
C MET A 185 -12.74 -5.74 5.47
N ILE A 186 -13.63 -6.73 5.43
CA ILE A 186 -14.03 -7.38 4.17
C ILE A 186 -14.79 -6.39 3.26
N SER A 187 -15.70 -5.60 3.82
CA SER A 187 -16.46 -4.59 3.09
C SER A 187 -15.52 -3.55 2.47
N ASP A 188 -14.59 -3.01 3.27
CA ASP A 188 -13.60 -2.02 2.81
C ASP A 188 -12.68 -2.61 1.73
N TYR A 189 -12.24 -3.87 1.87
CA TYR A 189 -11.43 -4.53 0.84
C TYR A 189 -12.19 -4.71 -0.48
N LYS A 190 -13.46 -5.11 -0.43
CA LYS A 190 -14.31 -5.23 -1.62
C LYS A 190 -14.57 -3.88 -2.29
N GLU A 191 -14.78 -2.83 -1.51
CA GLU A 191 -14.91 -1.47 -2.05
C GLU A 191 -13.60 -1.02 -2.71
N MET A 192 -12.44 -1.29 -2.09
CA MET A 192 -11.13 -1.00 -2.67
C MET A 192 -10.91 -1.73 -4.01
N ILE A 193 -11.37 -2.99 -4.14
CA ILE A 193 -11.35 -3.72 -5.42
C ILE A 193 -12.23 -3.04 -6.47
N LYS A 194 -13.42 -2.59 -6.11
CA LYS A 194 -14.32 -1.87 -7.01
C LYS A 194 -13.68 -0.57 -7.50
N LEU A 195 -13.06 0.20 -6.60
CA LEU A 195 -12.34 1.43 -6.94
C LEU A 195 -11.12 1.14 -7.84
N LEU A 196 -10.32 0.10 -7.54
CA LEU A 196 -9.22 -0.32 -8.41
C LEU A 196 -9.71 -0.66 -9.81
N ASN A 197 -10.76 -1.47 -9.95
CA ASN A 197 -11.30 -1.85 -11.25
C ASN A 197 -11.88 -0.65 -12.00
N GLY A 198 -12.54 0.27 -11.31
CA GLY A 198 -13.00 1.54 -11.87
C GLY A 198 -11.85 2.38 -12.41
N LEU A 199 -10.74 2.47 -11.67
CA LEU A 199 -9.55 3.19 -12.09
C LEU A 199 -8.88 2.51 -13.30
N VAL A 200 -8.77 1.18 -13.31
CA VAL A 200 -8.20 0.41 -14.44
C VAL A 200 -8.93 0.69 -15.74
N ASN A 201 -10.25 0.87 -15.70
CA ASN A 201 -11.05 1.20 -16.88
C ASN A 201 -10.84 2.65 -17.36
N LYS A 202 -10.38 3.55 -16.51
CA LYS A 202 -10.17 4.99 -16.80
C LYS A 202 -8.70 5.31 -17.11
N ILE A 203 -7.77 4.60 -16.50
CA ILE A 203 -6.32 4.82 -16.60
C ILE A 203 -5.61 3.46 -16.73
N ASN A 204 -5.38 3.02 -17.95
CA ASN A 204 -4.63 1.79 -18.20
C ASN A 204 -3.11 1.98 -17.96
N ILE A 205 -2.34 0.91 -18.08
CA ILE A 205 -0.89 0.95 -17.77
C ILE A 205 -0.11 1.88 -18.73
N ASN A 206 -0.52 2.03 -19.97
CA ASN A 206 0.16 2.91 -20.92
C ASN A 206 -0.10 4.38 -20.58
N GLU A 207 -1.33 4.71 -20.20
CA GLU A 207 -1.72 6.04 -19.73
C GLU A 207 -1.00 6.39 -18.42
N TYR A 208 -0.97 5.46 -17.47
CA TYR A 208 -0.19 5.63 -16.22
C TYR A 208 1.29 5.88 -16.51
N ASN A 209 1.90 5.12 -17.41
CA ASN A 209 3.30 5.31 -17.81
C ASN A 209 3.55 6.67 -18.50
N ALA A 210 2.60 7.13 -19.32
CA ALA A 210 2.68 8.46 -19.92
C ALA A 210 2.63 9.56 -18.86
N LEU A 211 1.74 9.45 -17.86
CA LEU A 211 1.68 10.38 -16.72
C LEU A 211 2.98 10.40 -15.90
N LEU A 212 3.65 9.25 -15.76
CA LEU A 212 4.95 9.18 -15.08
C LEU A 212 6.02 10.00 -15.81
N LEU A 213 6.01 10.02 -17.15
CA LEU A 213 7.02 10.69 -17.96
C LEU A 213 6.73 12.19 -18.12
N ASN A 214 5.46 12.61 -18.09
CA ASN A 214 5.05 14.00 -18.28
C ASN A 214 5.02 14.77 -16.96
N ASN A 215 6.03 15.62 -16.72
CA ASN A 215 6.10 16.42 -15.50
C ASN A 215 5.18 17.65 -15.51
N ASN A 216 4.82 18.21 -16.68
CA ASN A 216 4.10 19.48 -16.79
C ASN A 216 2.59 19.31 -16.82
N GLU A 217 2.07 18.22 -17.37
CA GLU A 217 0.61 18.04 -17.54
C GLU A 217 -0.14 17.85 -16.24
N ILE A 218 0.44 17.09 -15.29
CA ILE A 218 -0.23 16.77 -14.01
C ILE A 218 -0.45 18.02 -13.16
N VAL A 219 0.54 18.91 -13.08
CA VAL A 219 0.45 20.16 -12.32
C VAL A 219 -0.62 21.06 -12.94
N THR A 220 -0.60 21.22 -14.26
CA THR A 220 -1.58 22.05 -15.00
C THR A 220 -3.01 21.54 -14.86
N ILE A 221 -3.22 20.21 -14.90
CA ILE A 221 -4.55 19.61 -14.78
C ILE A 221 -5.11 19.78 -13.36
N ILE A 222 -4.28 19.61 -12.34
CA ILE A 222 -4.68 19.81 -10.92
C ILE A 222 -5.06 21.27 -10.70
N GLU A 223 -4.21 22.22 -11.10
CA GLU A 223 -4.47 23.66 -10.98
C GLU A 223 -5.74 24.09 -11.73
N THR A 224 -6.00 23.49 -12.89
CA THR A 224 -7.21 23.80 -13.70
C THR A 224 -8.49 23.24 -13.04
N LYS A 225 -8.41 22.12 -12.33
CA LYS A 225 -9.56 21.56 -11.58
C LYS A 225 -9.82 22.35 -10.28
N GLU A 226 -8.79 22.72 -9.52
CA GLU A 226 -8.91 23.54 -8.32
C GLU A 226 -9.44 24.98 -8.58
N LEU A 227 -9.31 25.47 -9.83
CA LEU A 227 -9.87 26.77 -10.25
C LEU A 227 -11.35 26.70 -10.70
N ASN A 228 -11.88 25.52 -10.91
CA ASN A 228 -13.25 25.28 -11.40
C ASN A 228 -14.19 24.69 -10.31
N GLU A 229 -13.70 24.50 -9.09
CA GLU A 229 -14.46 24.17 -7.87
C GLU A 229 -14.62 25.42 -6.98
#